data_2244c281899b1ce95fcb65e80931f5ee
#
_entry.id   2244c281899b1ce95fcb65e80931f5ee
#
_cell.length_a   1.000
_cell.length_b   1.000
_cell.length_c   1.000
_cell.angle_alpha   90.00
_cell.angle_beta   90.00
_cell.angle_gamma   90.00
#
_symmetry.space_group_name_H-M   'P 1'
#
loop_
_entity.id
_entity.type
_entity.pdbx_description
1 polymer ?
#
loop_
_entity_poly.entity_id
_entity_poly.type
_entity_poly.pdbx_seq_one_letter_code
_entity_poly.pdbx_strand_id
1 'polypeptide(L)'
;MLAAFASYRRAWDPEGILNPGSLTDPDPMDGNLALEGIPQRQWRTSFDLRPLGAGGGSTTETDAPEKSAGSGTDPWVHAIQSCIGVGRCRTDSGGVMCPSYRATKDERDSTRGRSRVLQDMVRGARTVEEGWKSEEVREALDLCLSCKACSSDCPTGVDMATYKSEFFSHYYAGKLRPMSHLSLGWLPRWLKLTGRIAPLVNAVMSTPLAKAASALGGLTTRRALPRFAGAGEWRREVAASGVGPITKYDDGAGPDADGVVLFVDTFTRGFRPEVAGAAARVLAASGSTTECSADACCGLTWISTGQLDTARKLMGQAAVALDDGTDRPIVVVEPSCAAALRKDLPELVHTDQARRVAARVRSFASHIEELTQTGWIPAPAEPLPERVVLQTHCHEYSVFGAGIQRSALGAVGVESVVDATGCCGVAGNFGFEKEHFDVSMLVAEQSLAPALRQTEVDTVVLTDGFSCAMQVKQLDGSRQGRHLAQLLDPGEQAAVNSRRSRQPLPSTHEKDPS
;
A
#
# COMPACT_ATOMS: atom_id res chain seq x y z
N MET A 1 -27.52 38.86 28.48
CA MET A 1 -26.90 37.56 28.81
C MET A 1 -25.39 37.62 28.62
N LEU A 2 -24.83 37.93 27.44
CA LEU A 2 -23.35 37.98 27.22
C LEU A 2 -22.64 38.97 28.14
N ALA A 3 -23.19 40.16 28.37
CA ALA A 3 -22.62 41.14 29.32
C ALA A 3 -22.55 40.63 30.75
N ALA A 4 -23.52 39.80 31.21
CA ALA A 4 -23.48 39.18 32.53
C ALA A 4 -22.39 38.11 32.62
N PHE A 5 -22.19 37.30 31.57
CA PHE A 5 -21.09 36.35 31.50
C PHE A 5 -19.72 37.06 31.48
N ALA A 6 -19.60 38.15 30.74
CA ALA A 6 -18.37 38.94 30.74
C ALA A 6 -18.06 39.58 32.10
N SER A 7 -19.09 40.03 32.83
CA SER A 7 -18.93 40.56 34.20
C SER A 7 -18.56 39.45 35.19
N TYR A 8 -19.18 38.30 35.08
CA TYR A 8 -18.88 37.12 35.90
C TYR A 8 -17.42 36.69 35.68
N ARG A 9 -17.01 36.56 34.42
CA ARG A 9 -15.62 36.21 34.10
C ARG A 9 -14.62 37.20 34.68
N ARG A 10 -14.81 38.48 34.48
CA ARG A 10 -13.92 39.52 35.04
C ARG A 10 -13.82 39.51 36.55
N ALA A 11 -14.87 39.03 37.27
CA ALA A 11 -14.82 38.91 38.72
C ALA A 11 -13.87 37.79 39.19
N TRP A 12 -13.73 36.73 38.40
CA TRP A 12 -12.87 35.58 38.73
C TRP A 12 -11.52 35.59 38.04
N ASP A 13 -11.43 36.21 36.86
CA ASP A 13 -10.23 36.31 36.01
C ASP A 13 -10.08 37.74 35.52
N PRO A 14 -9.73 38.67 36.40
CA PRO A 14 -9.62 40.09 36.03
C PRO A 14 -8.49 40.37 35.00
N GLU A 15 -7.47 39.52 34.98
CA GLU A 15 -6.33 39.65 34.06
C GLU A 15 -6.53 38.87 32.72
N GLY A 16 -7.61 38.12 32.59
CA GLY A 16 -7.94 37.38 31.38
C GLY A 16 -6.97 36.24 31.04
N ILE A 17 -6.44 35.56 32.07
CA ILE A 17 -5.45 34.47 31.89
C ILE A 17 -6.13 33.13 31.59
N LEU A 18 -7.33 32.91 32.16
CA LEU A 18 -8.05 31.64 32.04
C LEU A 18 -8.85 31.57 30.75
N ASN A 19 -8.25 30.97 29.72
CA ASN A 19 -8.86 30.70 28.42
C ASN A 19 -9.48 31.97 27.77
N PRO A 20 -8.69 33.02 27.49
CA PRO A 20 -9.18 34.25 26.87
C PRO A 20 -9.81 33.96 25.50
N GLY A 21 -10.74 34.82 25.08
CA GLY A 21 -11.44 34.69 23.78
C GLY A 21 -12.50 33.58 23.72
N SER A 22 -12.78 32.87 24.84
CA SER A 22 -13.79 31.82 24.87
C SER A 22 -15.12 32.31 25.43
N LEU A 23 -16.23 32.04 24.77
CA LEU A 23 -17.64 32.32 25.11
C LEU A 23 -18.03 33.81 25.16
N THR A 24 -17.26 34.67 25.82
CA THR A 24 -17.67 36.04 26.09
C THR A 24 -17.08 37.07 25.15
N ASP A 25 -15.96 36.77 24.55
CA ASP A 25 -15.23 37.69 23.66
C ASP A 25 -14.44 36.85 22.62
N PRO A 26 -15.16 36.11 21.75
CA PRO A 26 -14.52 35.26 20.76
C PRO A 26 -13.81 36.09 19.70
N ASP A 27 -12.70 35.55 19.19
CA ASP A 27 -12.05 36.11 18.01
C ASP A 27 -13.04 36.18 16.83
N PRO A 28 -12.88 37.13 15.91
CA PRO A 28 -13.64 37.15 14.65
C PRO A 28 -13.50 35.83 13.89
N MET A 29 -14.55 35.39 13.20
CA MET A 29 -14.56 34.12 12.45
C MET A 29 -13.49 34.06 11.35
N ASP A 30 -13.03 35.19 10.88
CA ASP A 30 -11.98 35.38 9.87
C ASP A 30 -10.61 35.74 10.46
N GLY A 31 -10.51 35.80 11.80
CA GLY A 31 -9.25 36.04 12.52
C GLY A 31 -8.62 34.74 13.00
N ASN A 32 -7.31 34.75 13.12
CA ASN A 32 -6.52 33.65 13.72
C ASN A 32 -6.65 32.30 12.96
N LEU A 33 -6.81 32.38 11.64
CA LEU A 33 -6.98 31.20 10.78
C LEU A 33 -5.70 30.34 10.73
N ALA A 34 -5.86 29.03 10.58
CA ALA A 34 -4.76 28.07 10.56
C ALA A 34 -3.69 28.35 9.47
N LEU A 35 -4.08 28.99 8.36
CA LEU A 35 -3.19 29.38 7.27
C LEU A 35 -2.66 30.82 7.39
N GLU A 36 -3.16 31.58 8.37
CA GLU A 36 -2.73 32.97 8.60
C GLU A 36 -1.30 33.02 9.12
N GLY A 37 -0.53 34.02 8.66
CA GLY A 37 0.85 34.25 9.10
C GLY A 37 1.85 33.20 8.60
N ILE A 38 1.44 32.23 7.78
CA ILE A 38 2.40 31.30 7.15
C ILE A 38 3.13 32.04 6.03
N PRO A 39 4.49 32.02 6.03
CA PRO A 39 5.25 32.64 4.96
C PRO A 39 4.89 32.07 3.59
N GLN A 40 4.56 32.93 2.64
CA GLN A 40 4.23 32.54 1.27
C GLN A 40 5.51 32.05 0.55
N ARG A 41 5.72 30.73 0.54
CA ARG A 41 6.86 30.07 -0.12
C ARG A 41 6.35 28.95 -1.00
N GLN A 42 7.08 28.64 -2.06
CA GLN A 42 6.76 27.52 -2.96
C GLN A 42 7.52 26.27 -2.51
N TRP A 43 6.81 25.34 -1.91
CA TRP A 43 7.29 24.02 -1.52
C TRP A 43 7.06 23.05 -2.68
N ARG A 44 8.00 22.98 -3.61
CA ARG A 44 7.86 22.10 -4.77
C ARG A 44 7.83 20.64 -4.31
N THR A 45 6.77 19.93 -4.68
CA THR A 45 6.57 18.51 -4.39
C THR A 45 6.54 17.67 -5.66
N SER A 46 6.83 16.39 -5.48
CA SER A 46 6.76 15.37 -6.52
C SER A 46 5.35 14.83 -6.68
N PHE A 47 4.64 14.68 -5.56
CA PHE A 47 3.24 14.28 -5.54
C PHE A 47 2.31 15.47 -5.82
N ASP A 48 1.17 15.18 -6.47
CA ASP A 48 0.08 16.15 -6.60
C ASP A 48 -0.75 16.16 -5.30
N LEU A 49 -0.50 17.18 -4.48
CA LEU A 49 -1.11 17.32 -3.15
C LEU A 49 -2.33 18.27 -3.16
N ARG A 50 -2.97 18.47 -4.30
CA ARG A 50 -4.17 19.31 -4.37
C ARG A 50 -5.30 18.72 -3.53
N PRO A 51 -6.13 19.55 -2.83
CA PRO A 51 -7.24 19.07 -2.03
C PRO A 51 -8.24 18.26 -2.86
N LEU A 52 -8.72 17.14 -2.30
CA LEU A 52 -9.85 16.41 -2.85
C LEU A 52 -11.06 17.35 -2.93
N GLY A 53 -11.50 17.66 -4.14
CA GLY A 53 -12.62 18.59 -4.39
C GLY A 53 -12.25 19.89 -5.11
N ALA A 54 -10.98 20.21 -5.26
CA ALA A 54 -10.55 21.30 -6.13
C ALA A 54 -10.54 20.82 -7.60
N GLY A 55 -11.73 20.74 -8.23
CA GLY A 55 -11.90 20.65 -9.66
C GLY A 55 -11.70 19.25 -10.28
N GLY A 56 -12.67 18.36 -10.14
CA GLY A 56 -12.95 17.31 -11.12
C GLY A 56 -13.61 17.89 -12.37
N GLY A 57 -13.02 18.88 -13.01
CA GLY A 57 -13.40 19.37 -14.33
C GLY A 57 -12.40 18.84 -15.34
N SER A 58 -12.89 18.08 -16.33
CA SER A 58 -12.18 17.75 -17.56
C SER A 58 -11.56 19.02 -18.15
N THR A 59 -10.26 19.20 -17.98
CA THR A 59 -9.50 20.19 -18.74
C THR A 59 -8.83 19.45 -19.87
N THR A 60 -9.36 19.68 -21.08
CA THR A 60 -8.69 19.43 -22.36
C THR A 60 -7.30 20.08 -22.35
N GLU A 61 -6.32 19.31 -22.89
CA GLU A 61 -4.96 19.78 -23.15
C GLU A 61 -4.97 21.17 -23.80
N THR A 62 -4.42 22.15 -23.13
CA THR A 62 -3.67 23.29 -23.70
C THR A 62 -3.20 24.31 -22.68
N ASP A 63 -3.47 24.16 -21.37
CA ASP A 63 -3.07 25.19 -20.41
C ASP A 63 -1.86 24.76 -19.58
N ALA A 64 -0.71 25.39 -19.90
CA ALA A 64 0.37 25.60 -18.95
C ALA A 64 -0.22 26.11 -17.62
N PRO A 65 0.41 25.88 -16.43
CA PRO A 65 -0.18 26.20 -15.15
C PRO A 65 -0.44 27.70 -15.06
N GLU A 66 -1.59 28.15 -15.57
CA GLU A 66 -2.07 29.47 -15.31
C GLU A 66 -2.42 29.57 -13.82
N LYS A 67 -1.86 30.59 -13.22
CA LYS A 67 -2.08 31.05 -11.86
C LYS A 67 -3.57 31.03 -11.55
N SER A 68 -4.07 30.00 -10.89
CA SER A 68 -5.36 30.07 -10.21
C SER A 68 -5.22 31.08 -9.08
N ALA A 69 -5.58 32.31 -9.39
CA ALA A 69 -5.73 33.40 -8.44
C ALA A 69 -6.96 33.14 -7.56
N GLY A 70 -6.83 32.19 -6.63
CA GLY A 70 -7.85 31.89 -5.64
C GLY A 70 -7.19 31.20 -4.44
N SER A 71 -6.93 31.97 -3.38
CA SER A 71 -6.19 31.67 -2.14
C SER A 71 -4.76 31.12 -2.39
N GLY A 72 -3.77 31.97 -2.36
CA GLY A 72 -2.36 31.71 -2.68
C GLY A 72 -1.59 30.79 -1.73
N THR A 73 -2.21 29.78 -1.16
CA THR A 73 -1.55 28.83 -0.27
C THR A 73 -0.95 27.68 -1.09
N ASP A 74 0.33 27.42 -0.87
CA ASP A 74 1.07 26.33 -1.49
C ASP A 74 0.39 24.96 -1.19
N PRO A 75 0.25 24.05 -2.16
CA PRO A 75 -0.40 22.75 -1.97
C PRO A 75 0.19 21.90 -0.84
N TRP A 76 1.51 21.92 -0.64
CA TRP A 76 2.17 21.27 0.47
C TRP A 76 1.71 21.86 1.82
N VAL A 77 1.74 23.18 1.94
CA VAL A 77 1.29 23.87 3.15
C VAL A 77 -0.17 23.52 3.45
N HIS A 78 -1.03 23.56 2.44
CA HIS A 78 -2.43 23.19 2.61
C HIS A 78 -2.59 21.75 3.09
N ALA A 79 -1.88 20.80 2.48
CA ALA A 79 -1.95 19.38 2.82
C ALA A 79 -1.54 19.10 4.28
N ILE A 80 -0.43 19.67 4.75
CA ILE A 80 0.02 19.47 6.13
C ILE A 80 -0.88 20.18 7.16
N GLN A 81 -1.58 21.26 6.77
CA GLN A 81 -2.55 21.97 7.62
C GLN A 81 -3.92 21.27 7.68
N SER A 82 -4.16 20.22 6.91
CA SER A 82 -5.42 19.46 6.95
C SER A 82 -5.67 18.77 8.30
N CYS A 83 -4.63 18.59 9.12
CA CYS A 83 -4.79 18.08 10.48
C CYS A 83 -5.37 19.17 11.42
N ILE A 84 -6.66 19.07 11.70
CA ILE A 84 -7.40 19.98 12.59
C ILE A 84 -7.45 19.49 14.05
N GLY A 85 -6.70 18.45 14.41
CA GLY A 85 -6.57 18.01 15.80
C GLY A 85 -7.68 17.08 16.32
N VAL A 86 -8.49 16.45 15.46
CA VAL A 86 -9.59 15.51 15.84
C VAL A 86 -9.10 14.40 16.80
N GLY A 87 -7.85 13.97 16.69
CA GLY A 87 -7.26 13.01 17.63
C GLY A 87 -7.59 11.54 17.36
N ARG A 88 -8.24 11.18 16.25
CA ARG A 88 -8.50 9.79 15.86
C ARG A 88 -7.24 8.92 15.85
N CYS A 89 -6.08 9.48 15.51
CA CYS A 89 -4.78 8.82 15.52
C CYS A 89 -4.24 8.47 16.92
N ARG A 90 -4.92 8.87 17.98
CA ARG A 90 -4.55 8.62 19.38
C ARG A 90 -5.46 7.62 20.09
N THR A 91 -6.38 7.00 19.38
CA THR A 91 -7.28 6.00 19.96
C THR A 91 -6.60 4.63 20.00
N ASP A 92 -6.92 3.84 21.01
CA ASP A 92 -6.43 2.47 21.17
C ASP A 92 -7.33 1.45 20.47
N SER A 93 -8.51 1.85 19.99
CA SER A 93 -9.50 0.98 19.40
C SER A 93 -10.04 1.51 18.08
N GLY A 94 -10.50 0.59 17.24
CA GLY A 94 -11.11 0.87 15.94
C GLY A 94 -10.10 1.35 14.89
N GLY A 95 -10.23 0.84 13.65
CA GLY A 95 -9.37 1.16 12.53
C GLY A 95 -7.91 0.69 12.69
N VAL A 96 -7.09 1.05 11.72
CA VAL A 96 -5.66 0.69 11.64
C VAL A 96 -4.74 1.85 12.06
N MET A 97 -5.22 3.07 12.00
CA MET A 97 -4.50 4.31 12.33
C MET A 97 -4.15 4.37 13.81
N CYS A 98 -3.14 4.81 14.31
CA CYS A 98 -1.76 5.02 13.94
C CYS A 98 -0.94 3.98 14.72
N PRO A 99 -0.43 2.94 14.09
CA PRO A 99 0.17 1.79 14.81
C PRO A 99 1.39 2.16 15.64
N SER A 100 2.20 3.13 15.20
CA SER A 100 3.36 3.60 15.96
C SER A 100 2.93 4.26 17.27
N TYR A 101 1.94 5.16 17.26
CA TYR A 101 1.43 5.77 18.49
C TYR A 101 0.87 4.71 19.45
N ARG A 102 0.11 3.73 18.95
CA ARG A 102 -0.42 2.64 19.77
C ARG A 102 0.70 1.84 20.45
N ALA A 103 1.84 1.70 19.78
CA ALA A 103 3.01 0.98 20.31
C ALA A 103 3.80 1.80 21.32
N THR A 104 4.06 3.09 21.04
CA THR A 104 4.97 3.93 21.86
C THR A 104 4.25 4.78 22.88
N LYS A 105 2.97 5.12 22.65
CA LYS A 105 2.18 6.10 23.40
C LYS A 105 2.78 7.52 23.42
N ASP A 106 3.79 7.76 22.60
CA ASP A 106 4.38 9.08 22.40
C ASP A 106 3.55 9.88 21.36
N GLU A 107 3.14 11.09 21.74
CA GLU A 107 2.38 11.99 20.85
C GLU A 107 3.10 12.27 19.53
N ARG A 108 4.41 12.38 19.57
CA ARG A 108 5.27 12.60 18.38
C ARG A 108 5.08 11.51 17.32
N ASP A 109 4.77 10.29 17.73
CA ASP A 109 4.57 9.14 16.86
C ASP A 109 3.15 9.03 16.31
N SER A 110 2.25 9.94 16.69
CA SER A 110 0.91 10.05 16.11
C SER A 110 0.91 10.83 14.79
N THR A 111 -0.11 10.62 13.96
CA THR A 111 -0.32 11.43 12.75
C THR A 111 -0.46 12.92 13.12
N ARG A 112 -1.15 13.23 14.22
CA ARG A 112 -1.32 14.59 14.73
C ARG A 112 0.02 15.22 15.14
N GLY A 113 0.83 14.52 15.91
CA GLY A 113 2.16 14.99 16.31
C GLY A 113 3.05 15.26 15.10
N ARG A 114 3.10 14.32 14.15
CA ARG A 114 3.86 14.51 12.89
C ARG A 114 3.37 15.69 12.07
N SER A 115 2.03 15.85 11.93
CA SER A 115 1.46 17.01 11.25
C SER A 115 1.87 18.31 11.94
N ARG A 116 1.91 18.34 13.28
CA ARG A 116 2.31 19.52 14.03
C ARG A 116 3.76 19.91 13.76
N VAL A 117 4.68 18.94 13.80
CA VAL A 117 6.10 19.22 13.51
C VAL A 117 6.28 19.71 12.06
N LEU A 118 5.53 19.17 11.10
CA LEU A 118 5.52 19.66 9.71
C LEU A 118 4.95 21.09 9.61
N GLN A 119 3.88 21.39 10.36
CA GLN A 119 3.30 22.75 10.44
C GLN A 119 4.29 23.75 11.03
N ASP A 120 4.98 23.36 12.09
CA ASP A 120 6.00 24.22 12.73
C ASP A 120 7.19 24.44 11.77
N MET A 121 7.58 23.44 10.99
CA MET A 121 8.60 23.57 9.94
C MET A 121 8.24 24.65 8.91
N VAL A 122 7.03 24.62 8.35
CA VAL A 122 6.65 25.59 7.30
C VAL A 122 6.46 26.99 7.84
N ARG A 123 6.16 27.15 9.14
CA ARG A 123 6.06 28.44 9.82
C ARG A 123 7.44 29.00 10.20
N GLY A 124 8.29 28.16 10.78
CA GLY A 124 9.54 28.57 11.41
C GLY A 124 10.77 28.59 10.52
N ALA A 125 10.82 27.77 9.46
CA ALA A 125 11.97 27.71 8.57
C ALA A 125 12.23 29.07 7.89
N ARG A 126 13.49 29.50 7.86
CA ARG A 126 13.88 30.77 7.18
C ARG A 126 13.86 30.64 5.66
N THR A 127 14.15 29.45 5.15
CA THR A 127 14.12 29.12 3.72
C THR A 127 13.44 27.76 3.52
N VAL A 128 12.96 27.47 2.30
CA VAL A 128 12.39 26.17 1.92
C VAL A 128 13.44 25.06 2.06
N GLU A 129 14.68 25.34 1.68
CA GLU A 129 15.77 24.38 1.77
C GLU A 129 16.09 24.01 3.23
N GLU A 130 16.14 24.99 4.14
CA GLU A 130 16.31 24.77 5.57
C GLU A 130 15.18 23.88 6.12
N GLY A 131 13.93 24.16 5.75
CA GLY A 131 12.79 23.33 6.16
C GLY A 131 12.92 21.89 5.70
N TRP A 132 13.25 21.66 4.42
CA TRP A 132 13.46 20.31 3.90
C TRP A 132 14.66 19.57 4.54
N LYS A 133 15.54 20.25 5.26
CA LYS A 133 16.69 19.66 5.97
C LYS A 133 16.48 19.56 7.49
N SER A 134 15.26 19.81 8.00
CA SER A 134 14.93 19.73 9.43
C SER A 134 15.15 18.31 9.96
N GLU A 135 15.97 18.21 11.00
CA GLU A 135 16.23 16.96 11.70
C GLU A 135 15.04 16.55 12.58
N GLU A 136 14.36 17.52 13.18
CA GLU A 136 13.18 17.30 14.03
C GLU A 136 12.05 16.66 13.23
N VAL A 137 11.85 17.10 11.98
CA VAL A 137 10.86 16.48 11.07
C VAL A 137 11.29 15.08 10.67
N ARG A 138 12.58 14.86 10.35
CA ARG A 138 13.11 13.53 10.03
C ARG A 138 12.84 12.54 11.16
N GLU A 139 13.16 12.95 12.41
CA GLU A 139 12.95 12.11 13.60
C GLU A 139 11.47 11.82 13.86
N ALA A 140 10.60 12.83 13.73
CA ALA A 140 9.16 12.65 13.91
C ALA A 140 8.55 11.69 12.88
N LEU A 141 9.07 11.71 11.63
CA LEU A 141 8.61 10.85 10.56
C LEU A 141 9.24 9.43 10.58
N ASP A 142 10.30 9.22 11.34
CA ASP A 142 11.07 7.98 11.35
C ASP A 142 10.22 6.76 11.67
N LEU A 143 9.48 6.77 12.77
CA LEU A 143 8.59 5.69 13.19
C LEU A 143 7.24 5.64 12.45
N CYS A 144 7.06 6.41 11.36
CA CYS A 144 5.88 6.24 10.51
C CYS A 144 6.03 4.99 9.62
N LEU A 145 5.13 4.01 9.80
CA LEU A 145 5.13 2.76 9.05
C LEU A 145 4.64 2.90 7.60
N SER A 146 4.27 4.07 7.16
CA SER A 146 3.71 4.32 5.81
C SER A 146 2.54 3.40 5.44
N CYS A 147 1.73 3.02 6.41
CA CYS A 147 0.60 2.09 6.26
C CYS A 147 -0.63 2.70 5.56
N LYS A 148 -0.60 3.99 5.23
CA LYS A 148 -1.70 4.76 4.61
C LYS A 148 -3.02 4.81 5.39
N ALA A 149 -3.14 4.15 6.55
CA ALA A 149 -4.38 4.12 7.31
C ALA A 149 -4.90 5.51 7.71
N CYS A 150 -4.00 6.48 7.87
CA CYS A 150 -4.42 7.86 8.12
C CYS A 150 -5.18 8.49 6.95
N SER A 151 -4.96 8.07 5.71
CA SER A 151 -5.71 8.62 4.57
C SER A 151 -7.17 8.14 4.51
N SER A 152 -7.51 7.02 5.18
CA SER A 152 -8.88 6.48 5.26
C SER A 152 -9.53 6.68 6.64
N ASP A 153 -8.78 6.47 7.72
CA ASP A 153 -9.32 6.56 9.09
C ASP A 153 -9.41 8.00 9.63
N CYS A 154 -8.57 8.93 9.10
CA CYS A 154 -8.64 10.32 9.52
C CYS A 154 -9.79 11.04 8.80
N PRO A 155 -10.71 11.71 9.53
CA PRO A 155 -11.84 12.38 8.91
C PRO A 155 -11.44 13.55 8.00
N THR A 156 -10.22 14.05 8.11
CA THR A 156 -9.67 15.11 7.25
C THR A 156 -8.69 14.58 6.20
N GLY A 157 -8.54 13.26 6.06
CA GLY A 157 -7.79 12.62 4.99
C GLY A 157 -6.28 12.89 4.98
N VAL A 158 -5.66 13.09 6.15
CA VAL A 158 -4.19 13.31 6.25
C VAL A 158 -3.46 12.09 5.70
N ASP A 159 -2.64 12.24 4.66
CA ASP A 159 -1.79 11.15 4.13
C ASP A 159 -0.32 11.30 4.57
N MET A 160 -0.04 10.90 5.79
CA MET A 160 1.31 10.98 6.36
C MET A 160 2.33 10.11 5.62
N ALA A 161 1.90 9.04 4.95
CA ALA A 161 2.80 8.19 4.16
C ALA A 161 3.36 8.96 2.95
N THR A 162 2.52 9.70 2.25
CA THR A 162 2.91 10.57 1.14
C THR A 162 3.78 11.72 1.65
N TYR A 163 3.42 12.35 2.79
CA TYR A 163 4.21 13.45 3.36
C TYR A 163 5.62 12.99 3.79
N LYS A 164 5.74 11.80 4.40
CA LYS A 164 7.04 11.19 4.73
C LYS A 164 7.89 10.97 3.47
N SER A 165 7.29 10.39 2.43
CA SER A 165 8.01 10.10 1.18
C SER A 165 8.53 11.37 0.52
N GLU A 166 7.70 12.41 0.47
CA GLU A 166 8.06 13.72 -0.08
C GLU A 166 9.18 14.37 0.74
N PHE A 167 9.02 14.46 2.07
CA PHE A 167 10.04 15.02 2.94
C PHE A 167 11.38 14.27 2.80
N PHE A 168 11.38 12.93 2.80
CA PHE A 168 12.60 12.14 2.67
C PHE A 168 13.27 12.30 1.31
N SER A 169 12.51 12.56 0.24
CA SER A 169 13.08 12.89 -1.06
C SER A 169 13.96 14.14 -1.00
N HIS A 170 13.45 15.18 -0.39
CA HIS A 170 14.18 16.45 -0.21
C HIS A 170 15.25 16.38 0.87
N TYR A 171 14.97 15.75 2.01
CA TYR A 171 15.92 15.64 3.12
C TYR A 171 17.21 14.95 2.71
N TYR A 172 17.11 13.81 1.98
CA TYR A 172 18.26 13.05 1.53
C TYR A 172 18.84 13.53 0.19
N ALA A 173 18.31 14.58 -0.43
CA ALA A 173 18.92 15.17 -1.62
C ALA A 173 20.32 15.72 -1.28
N GLY A 174 21.36 15.16 -1.95
CA GLY A 174 22.75 15.50 -1.68
C GLY A 174 23.36 14.94 -0.39
N LYS A 175 22.62 14.10 0.37
CA LYS A 175 23.13 13.41 1.57
C LYS A 175 23.26 11.89 1.33
N LEU A 176 24.13 11.25 2.09
CA LEU A 176 24.18 9.78 2.14
C LEU A 176 22.90 9.23 2.77
N ARG A 177 22.32 8.24 2.13
CA ARG A 177 21.13 7.56 2.64
C ARG A 177 21.53 6.41 3.56
N PRO A 178 20.67 6.05 4.55
CA PRO A 178 20.86 4.83 5.33
C PRO A 178 21.06 3.61 4.44
N MET A 179 21.87 2.62 4.90
CA MET A 179 22.10 1.38 4.14
C MET A 179 20.80 0.61 3.88
N SER A 180 19.81 0.67 4.78
CA SER A 180 18.49 0.08 4.58
C SER A 180 17.76 0.64 3.35
N HIS A 181 17.96 1.92 3.02
CA HIS A 181 17.39 2.53 1.81
C HIS A 181 18.03 1.99 0.51
N LEU A 182 19.27 1.49 0.58
CA LEU A 182 19.95 0.86 -0.55
C LEU A 182 19.63 -0.63 -0.63
N SER A 183 19.67 -1.35 0.49
CA SER A 183 19.40 -2.79 0.53
C SER A 183 17.92 -3.10 0.24
N LEU A 184 16.98 -2.45 0.92
CA LEU A 184 15.55 -2.71 0.79
C LEU A 184 14.86 -1.80 -0.23
N GLY A 185 15.26 -0.53 -0.31
CA GLY A 185 14.72 0.39 -1.31
C GLY A 185 14.99 -0.07 -2.74
N TRP A 186 16.16 -0.69 -2.99
CA TRP A 186 16.57 -1.22 -4.30
C TRP A 186 16.26 -2.71 -4.46
N LEU A 187 15.50 -3.30 -3.56
CA LEU A 187 15.15 -4.72 -3.57
C LEU A 187 14.70 -5.26 -4.94
N PRO A 188 13.85 -4.55 -5.73
CA PRO A 188 13.47 -5.05 -7.05
C PRO A 188 14.64 -5.23 -8.02
N ARG A 189 15.70 -4.44 -7.89
CA ARG A 189 16.92 -4.61 -8.69
C ARG A 189 17.77 -5.76 -8.19
N TRP A 190 17.90 -5.88 -6.87
CA TRP A 190 18.60 -6.99 -6.24
C TRP A 190 17.96 -8.34 -6.58
N LEU A 191 16.62 -8.42 -6.60
CA LEU A 191 15.90 -9.65 -6.94
C LEU A 191 16.14 -10.10 -8.38
N LYS A 192 16.34 -9.18 -9.32
CA LYS A 192 16.72 -9.54 -10.71
C LYS A 192 18.12 -10.17 -10.77
N LEU A 193 19.04 -9.73 -9.92
CA LEU A 193 20.39 -10.27 -9.84
C LEU A 193 20.41 -11.59 -9.06
N THR A 194 19.88 -11.58 -7.84
CA THR A 194 19.88 -12.75 -6.94
C THR A 194 19.07 -13.92 -7.49
N GLY A 195 17.98 -13.65 -8.25
CA GLY A 195 17.20 -14.69 -8.90
C GLY A 195 18.01 -15.57 -9.87
N ARG A 196 19.09 -15.05 -10.48
CA ARG A 196 19.97 -15.83 -11.36
C ARG A 196 20.84 -16.84 -10.61
N ILE A 197 21.14 -16.54 -9.36
CA ILE A 197 22.00 -17.33 -8.48
C ILE A 197 21.29 -17.71 -7.17
N ALA A 198 19.96 -17.80 -7.21
CA ALA A 198 19.13 -18.02 -6.02
C ALA A 198 19.55 -19.24 -5.18
N PRO A 199 19.91 -20.41 -5.75
CA PRO A 199 20.40 -21.54 -4.95
C PRO A 199 21.64 -21.19 -4.11
N LEU A 200 22.59 -20.47 -4.70
CA LEU A 200 23.81 -20.04 -4.00
C LEU A 200 23.49 -19.01 -2.91
N VAL A 201 22.66 -18.01 -3.24
CA VAL A 201 22.23 -17.01 -2.26
C VAL A 201 21.52 -17.68 -1.09
N ASN A 202 20.57 -18.57 -1.34
CA ASN A 202 19.84 -19.29 -0.30
C ASN A 202 20.77 -20.19 0.54
N ALA A 203 21.77 -20.84 -0.07
CA ALA A 203 22.77 -21.62 0.66
C ALA A 203 23.58 -20.73 1.61
N VAL A 204 24.02 -19.55 1.17
CA VAL A 204 24.72 -18.58 2.04
C VAL A 204 23.79 -18.07 3.15
N MET A 205 22.54 -17.77 2.80
CA MET A 205 21.54 -17.26 3.75
C MET A 205 21.12 -18.29 4.81
N SER A 206 21.37 -19.58 4.60
CA SER A 206 21.17 -20.63 5.62
C SER A 206 22.34 -20.77 6.61
N THR A 207 23.42 -20.01 6.42
CA THR A 207 24.61 -20.02 7.27
C THR A 207 24.64 -18.83 8.23
N PRO A 208 25.52 -18.82 9.26
CA PRO A 208 25.73 -17.65 10.11
C PRO A 208 26.17 -16.38 9.37
N LEU A 209 26.68 -16.51 8.13
CA LEU A 209 27.02 -15.37 7.27
C LEU A 209 25.81 -14.50 6.92
N ALA A 210 24.60 -15.06 6.95
CA ALA A 210 23.36 -14.30 6.78
C ALA A 210 23.23 -13.15 7.78
N LYS A 211 23.62 -13.36 9.04
CA LYS A 211 23.59 -12.30 10.07
C LYS A 211 24.57 -11.18 9.76
N ALA A 212 25.78 -11.53 9.30
CA ALA A 212 26.76 -10.53 8.88
C ALA A 212 26.29 -9.74 7.66
N ALA A 213 25.73 -10.41 6.66
CA ALA A 213 25.15 -9.77 5.47
C ALA A 213 23.99 -8.84 5.83
N SER A 214 23.09 -9.25 6.73
CA SER A 214 22.00 -8.41 7.23
C SER A 214 22.53 -7.16 7.93
N ALA A 215 23.49 -7.31 8.85
CA ALA A 215 24.08 -6.19 9.57
C ALA A 215 24.78 -5.18 8.63
N LEU A 216 25.53 -5.65 7.64
CA LEU A 216 26.16 -4.81 6.62
C LEU A 216 25.11 -4.09 5.75
N GLY A 217 23.96 -4.72 5.48
CA GLY A 217 22.84 -4.13 4.77
C GLY A 217 22.01 -3.16 5.59
N GLY A 218 22.37 -2.87 6.85
CA GLY A 218 21.58 -2.02 7.75
C GLY A 218 20.32 -2.69 8.29
N LEU A 219 20.28 -4.04 8.25
CA LEU A 219 19.10 -4.81 8.66
C LEU A 219 19.27 -5.42 10.04
N THR A 220 18.16 -5.68 10.71
CA THR A 220 18.16 -6.43 11.97
C THR A 220 18.61 -7.88 11.75
N THR A 221 19.40 -8.40 12.66
CA THR A 221 19.77 -9.82 12.70
C THR A 221 18.76 -10.69 13.43
N ARG A 222 17.70 -10.08 13.99
CA ARG A 222 16.64 -10.71 14.79
C ARG A 222 15.47 -11.23 13.94
N ARG A 223 15.43 -10.87 12.64
CA ARG A 223 14.42 -11.32 11.67
C ARG A 223 15.09 -12.14 10.57
N ALA A 224 14.55 -13.32 10.30
CA ALA A 224 14.99 -14.13 9.19
C ALA A 224 14.66 -13.48 7.84
N LEU A 225 15.60 -13.52 6.92
CA LEU A 225 15.34 -13.12 5.54
C LEU A 225 14.55 -14.22 4.81
N PRO A 226 13.67 -13.86 3.85
CA PRO A 226 12.91 -14.84 3.10
C PRO A 226 13.80 -15.62 2.12
N ARG A 227 13.33 -16.80 1.69
CA ARG A 227 13.93 -17.54 0.59
C ARG A 227 13.80 -16.75 -0.70
N PHE A 228 14.86 -16.66 -1.48
CA PHE A 228 14.85 -16.03 -2.81
C PHE A 228 14.41 -17.05 -3.87
N ALA A 229 13.42 -16.68 -4.67
CA ALA A 229 12.97 -17.49 -5.80
C ALA A 229 13.95 -17.39 -6.99
N GLY A 230 14.03 -18.46 -7.77
CA GLY A 230 14.84 -18.50 -8.99
C GLY A 230 14.27 -17.62 -10.11
N ALA A 231 15.15 -17.11 -10.97
CA ALA A 231 14.73 -16.34 -12.14
C ALA A 231 13.77 -17.16 -13.03
N GLY A 232 12.58 -16.64 -13.25
CA GLY A 232 11.55 -17.30 -14.07
C GLY A 232 10.77 -18.41 -13.35
N GLU A 233 10.99 -18.68 -12.06
CA GLU A 233 10.21 -19.64 -11.28
C GLU A 233 8.71 -19.27 -11.33
N TRP A 234 8.36 -18.01 -11.07
CA TRP A 234 7.00 -17.51 -11.16
C TRP A 234 6.36 -17.67 -12.56
N ARG A 235 7.17 -17.55 -13.64
CA ARG A 235 6.66 -17.75 -15.00
C ARG A 235 6.27 -19.21 -15.28
N ARG A 236 7.02 -20.14 -14.70
CA ARG A 236 6.68 -21.58 -14.77
C ARG A 236 5.39 -21.87 -14.03
N GLU A 237 5.24 -21.29 -12.83
CA GLU A 237 4.00 -21.41 -12.03
C GLU A 237 2.78 -20.84 -12.78
N VAL A 238 2.91 -19.64 -13.36
CA VAL A 238 1.84 -19.03 -14.16
C VAL A 238 1.60 -19.79 -15.47
N ALA A 239 2.64 -20.22 -16.17
CA ALA A 239 2.49 -20.98 -17.41
C ALA A 239 1.83 -22.35 -17.19
N ALA A 240 2.07 -23.00 -16.06
CA ALA A 240 1.39 -24.25 -15.69
C ALA A 240 -0.13 -24.06 -15.56
N SER A 241 -0.60 -22.87 -15.17
CA SER A 241 -2.02 -22.49 -15.23
C SER A 241 -2.50 -22.14 -16.63
N GLY A 242 -1.57 -22.00 -17.64
CA GLY A 242 -1.73 -21.64 -19.05
C GLY A 242 -2.09 -20.22 -19.34
N VAL A 243 -1.92 -19.37 -18.37
CA VAL A 243 -1.96 -17.92 -18.56
C VAL A 243 -0.70 -17.50 -19.34
N GLY A 244 -0.91 -16.88 -20.49
CA GLY A 244 0.16 -16.36 -21.34
C GLY A 244 0.61 -14.97 -20.92
N PRO A 245 1.78 -14.50 -21.41
CA PRO A 245 2.16 -13.10 -21.30
C PRO A 245 1.21 -12.24 -22.15
N ILE A 246 1.05 -10.97 -21.78
CA ILE A 246 0.42 -9.98 -22.68
C ILE A 246 1.23 -9.96 -23.98
N THR A 247 0.60 -10.40 -25.05
CA THR A 247 1.14 -10.26 -26.41
C THR A 247 0.79 -8.86 -26.91
N LYS A 248 1.72 -8.21 -27.59
CA LYS A 248 1.37 -7.07 -28.43
C LYS A 248 0.51 -7.61 -29.57
N TYR A 249 -0.70 -7.11 -29.68
CA TYR A 249 -1.65 -7.53 -30.71
C TYR A 249 -1.19 -6.99 -32.06
N ASP A 250 -0.39 -7.77 -32.77
CA ASP A 250 0.09 -7.42 -34.13
C ASP A 250 -0.92 -7.80 -35.24
N ASP A 251 -1.95 -8.58 -34.92
CA ASP A 251 -2.80 -9.26 -35.92
C ASP A 251 -4.21 -8.67 -36.05
N GLY A 252 -4.47 -7.47 -35.52
CA GLY A 252 -5.79 -6.81 -35.67
C GLY A 252 -6.92 -7.38 -34.80
N ALA A 253 -6.69 -8.48 -34.09
CA ALA A 253 -7.55 -8.94 -33.00
C ALA A 253 -7.14 -8.21 -31.72
N GLY A 254 -7.91 -7.21 -31.29
CA GLY A 254 -7.68 -6.51 -30.03
C GLY A 254 -7.73 -7.46 -28.83
N PRO A 255 -7.29 -6.99 -27.64
CA PRO A 255 -7.44 -7.75 -26.41
C PRO A 255 -8.90 -8.09 -26.15
N ASP A 256 -9.14 -9.29 -25.60
CA ASP A 256 -10.48 -9.69 -25.16
C ASP A 256 -10.99 -8.68 -24.12
N ALA A 257 -12.03 -7.93 -24.45
CA ALA A 257 -12.58 -6.89 -23.59
C ALA A 257 -13.08 -7.43 -22.25
N ASP A 258 -13.49 -8.70 -22.20
CA ASP A 258 -13.97 -9.39 -20.99
C ASP A 258 -12.83 -10.07 -20.21
N GLY A 259 -11.58 -9.90 -20.63
CA GLY A 259 -10.41 -10.50 -20.02
C GLY A 259 -9.93 -9.79 -18.76
N VAL A 260 -8.90 -10.36 -18.13
CA VAL A 260 -8.24 -9.85 -16.92
C VAL A 260 -6.74 -9.78 -17.13
N VAL A 261 -6.11 -8.68 -16.70
CA VAL A 261 -4.65 -8.56 -16.63
C VAL A 261 -4.18 -8.95 -15.24
N LEU A 262 -3.45 -10.05 -15.11
CA LEU A 262 -2.78 -10.42 -13.85
C LEU A 262 -1.44 -9.71 -13.72
N PHE A 263 -1.32 -8.81 -12.76
CA PHE A 263 -0.06 -8.16 -12.42
C PHE A 263 0.65 -8.94 -11.32
N VAL A 264 1.71 -9.67 -11.68
CA VAL A 264 2.58 -10.34 -10.71
C VAL A 264 3.67 -9.38 -10.29
N ASP A 265 3.61 -8.94 -9.05
CA ASP A 265 4.50 -7.94 -8.48
C ASP A 265 5.90 -8.50 -8.14
N THR A 266 6.79 -7.61 -7.73
CA THR A 266 8.18 -7.95 -7.43
C THR A 266 8.34 -8.88 -6.23
N PHE A 267 7.52 -8.73 -5.18
CA PHE A 267 7.62 -9.56 -3.97
C PHE A 267 7.12 -10.97 -4.25
N THR A 268 5.98 -11.08 -4.94
CA THR A 268 5.43 -12.37 -5.38
C THR A 268 6.42 -13.10 -6.29
N ARG A 269 6.99 -12.42 -7.30
CA ARG A 269 8.00 -13.00 -8.20
C ARG A 269 9.26 -13.47 -7.48
N GLY A 270 9.71 -12.70 -6.50
CA GLY A 270 10.99 -12.90 -5.83
C GLY A 270 10.97 -13.81 -4.63
N PHE A 271 9.81 -14.01 -4.01
CA PHE A 271 9.73 -14.71 -2.72
C PHE A 271 8.59 -15.73 -2.63
N ARG A 272 7.49 -15.56 -3.39
CA ARG A 272 6.28 -16.40 -3.31
C ARG A 272 5.72 -16.73 -4.69
N PRO A 273 6.52 -17.30 -5.60
CA PRO A 273 6.10 -17.60 -6.99
C PRO A 273 4.87 -18.52 -7.05
N GLU A 274 4.68 -19.40 -6.07
CA GLU A 274 3.52 -20.27 -5.93
C GLU A 274 2.20 -19.52 -5.80
N VAL A 275 2.23 -18.32 -5.20
CA VAL A 275 1.03 -17.45 -5.10
C VAL A 275 0.63 -16.92 -6.47
N ALA A 276 1.60 -16.60 -7.34
CA ALA A 276 1.30 -16.18 -8.71
C ALA A 276 0.61 -17.28 -9.52
N GLY A 277 1.07 -18.53 -9.37
CA GLY A 277 0.45 -19.69 -9.99
C GLY A 277 -0.98 -19.93 -9.51
N ALA A 278 -1.19 -19.88 -8.19
CA ALA A 278 -2.53 -20.01 -7.59
C ALA A 278 -3.48 -18.89 -8.09
N ALA A 279 -3.04 -17.63 -8.09
CA ALA A 279 -3.83 -16.51 -8.59
C ALA A 279 -4.22 -16.70 -10.06
N ALA A 280 -3.27 -17.13 -10.90
CA ALA A 280 -3.53 -17.42 -12.30
C ALA A 280 -4.56 -18.55 -12.48
N ARG A 281 -4.49 -19.63 -11.69
CA ARG A 281 -5.44 -20.74 -11.74
C ARG A 281 -6.84 -20.33 -11.31
N VAL A 282 -6.96 -19.54 -10.25
CA VAL A 282 -8.26 -19.01 -9.77
C VAL A 282 -8.90 -18.13 -10.84
N LEU A 283 -8.17 -17.18 -11.42
CA LEU A 283 -8.67 -16.31 -12.48
C LEU A 283 -9.05 -17.10 -13.74
N ALA A 284 -8.26 -18.09 -14.14
CA ALA A 284 -8.60 -18.95 -15.26
C ALA A 284 -9.88 -19.77 -14.99
N ALA A 285 -10.08 -20.23 -13.75
CA ALA A 285 -11.27 -20.99 -13.34
C ALA A 285 -12.53 -20.11 -13.25
N SER A 286 -12.39 -18.80 -13.04
CA SER A 286 -13.55 -17.88 -13.03
C SER A 286 -14.20 -17.70 -14.40
N GLY A 287 -13.56 -18.17 -15.44
CA GLY A 287 -14.08 -18.01 -16.78
C GLY A 287 -13.46 -16.84 -17.54
N SER A 288 -12.64 -16.02 -16.91
CA SER A 288 -12.00 -14.88 -17.57
C SER A 288 -10.80 -15.30 -18.42
N THR A 289 -10.64 -14.70 -19.59
CA THR A 289 -9.39 -14.77 -20.34
C THR A 289 -8.34 -13.99 -19.56
N THR A 290 -7.33 -14.71 -19.05
CA THR A 290 -6.32 -14.10 -18.19
C THR A 290 -5.00 -13.97 -18.92
N GLU A 291 -4.44 -12.78 -18.91
CA GLU A 291 -3.11 -12.49 -19.44
C GLU A 291 -2.20 -11.94 -18.33
N CYS A 292 -0.93 -12.36 -18.35
CA CYS A 292 0.03 -11.90 -17.36
C CYS A 292 0.79 -10.67 -17.86
N SER A 293 0.87 -9.63 -17.01
CA SER A 293 1.60 -8.40 -17.34
C SER A 293 3.08 -8.66 -17.57
N ALA A 294 3.70 -7.79 -18.38
CA ALA A 294 5.15 -7.72 -18.52
C ALA A 294 5.85 -7.44 -17.16
N ASP A 295 7.17 -7.62 -17.12
CA ASP A 295 8.02 -7.31 -15.96
C ASP A 295 7.98 -5.82 -15.62
N ALA A 296 6.98 -5.39 -14.87
CA ALA A 296 6.84 -4.04 -14.35
C ALA A 296 6.98 -4.01 -12.83
N CYS A 297 7.22 -2.84 -12.27
CA CYS A 297 7.35 -2.63 -10.83
C CYS A 297 6.49 -1.44 -10.40
N CYS A 298 5.75 -1.61 -9.31
CA CYS A 298 4.90 -0.57 -8.73
C CYS A 298 5.66 0.61 -8.08
N GLY A 299 7.00 0.54 -7.96
CA GLY A 299 7.82 1.62 -7.41
C GLY A 299 7.77 1.80 -5.89
N LEU A 300 6.96 1.03 -5.16
CA LEU A 300 6.67 1.24 -3.74
C LEU A 300 7.91 1.30 -2.84
N THR A 301 8.91 0.47 -3.07
CA THR A 301 10.13 0.45 -2.24
C THR A 301 10.94 1.75 -2.34
N TRP A 302 10.90 2.40 -3.49
CA TRP A 302 11.50 3.73 -3.69
C TRP A 302 10.63 4.84 -3.10
N ILE A 303 9.30 4.73 -3.18
CA ILE A 303 8.37 5.66 -2.52
C ILE A 303 8.63 5.66 -1.02
N SER A 304 8.60 4.50 -0.37
CA SER A 304 8.75 4.38 1.09
C SER A 304 10.09 4.90 1.62
N THR A 305 11.12 4.94 0.78
CA THR A 305 12.44 5.47 1.12
C THR A 305 12.70 6.89 0.58
N GLY A 306 11.68 7.56 -0.01
CA GLY A 306 11.81 8.91 -0.55
C GLY A 306 12.75 9.01 -1.76
N GLN A 307 12.80 8.00 -2.63
CA GLN A 307 13.57 8.00 -3.88
C GLN A 307 12.62 8.24 -5.07
N LEU A 308 11.90 9.38 -5.04
CA LEU A 308 10.73 9.64 -5.86
C LEU A 308 11.02 9.74 -7.37
N ASP A 309 12.19 10.23 -7.77
CA ASP A 309 12.54 10.26 -9.21
C ASP A 309 12.65 8.86 -9.81
N THR A 310 13.24 7.92 -9.05
CA THR A 310 13.31 6.52 -9.47
C THR A 310 11.93 5.88 -9.46
N ALA A 311 11.12 6.15 -8.44
CA ALA A 311 9.75 5.68 -8.34
C ALA A 311 8.92 6.15 -9.54
N ARG A 312 8.94 7.46 -9.85
CA ARG A 312 8.23 8.07 -10.98
C ARG A 312 8.60 7.42 -12.30
N LYS A 313 9.90 7.20 -12.55
CA LYS A 313 10.37 6.54 -13.77
C LYS A 313 9.83 5.11 -13.91
N LEU A 314 9.89 4.31 -12.83
CA LEU A 314 9.44 2.92 -12.86
C LEU A 314 7.91 2.82 -12.96
N MET A 315 7.19 3.67 -12.24
CA MET A 315 5.74 3.76 -12.33
C MET A 315 5.28 4.22 -13.71
N GLY A 316 5.97 5.18 -14.34
CA GLY A 316 5.70 5.57 -15.71
C GLY A 316 5.89 4.42 -16.70
N GLN A 317 6.95 3.61 -16.53
CA GLN A 317 7.14 2.40 -17.32
C GLN A 317 6.04 1.37 -17.07
N ALA A 318 5.58 1.22 -15.84
CA ALA A 318 4.47 0.33 -15.50
C ALA A 318 3.15 0.83 -16.13
N ALA A 319 2.89 2.14 -16.10
CA ALA A 319 1.71 2.71 -16.75
C ALA A 319 1.69 2.42 -18.27
N VAL A 320 2.81 2.63 -18.95
CA VAL A 320 2.92 2.30 -20.40
C VAL A 320 2.73 0.80 -20.67
N ALA A 321 3.26 -0.06 -19.81
CA ALA A 321 3.17 -1.51 -19.99
C ALA A 321 1.78 -2.09 -19.70
N LEU A 322 0.98 -1.40 -18.87
CA LEU A 322 -0.36 -1.84 -18.43
C LEU A 322 -1.50 -1.14 -19.18
N ASP A 323 -1.20 -0.06 -19.90
CA ASP A 323 -2.19 0.67 -20.70
C ASP A 323 -2.34 0.01 -22.09
N ASP A 324 -3.19 -1.00 -22.14
CA ASP A 324 -3.48 -1.78 -23.33
C ASP A 324 -4.67 -1.24 -24.14
N GLY A 325 -5.18 -0.05 -23.78
CA GLY A 325 -6.30 0.60 -24.44
C GLY A 325 -7.67 0.00 -24.11
N THR A 326 -7.77 -0.92 -23.15
CA THR A 326 -9.03 -1.54 -22.69
C THR A 326 -9.42 -1.11 -21.30
N ASP A 327 -10.66 -1.41 -20.91
CA ASP A 327 -11.18 -1.17 -19.55
C ASP A 327 -11.10 -2.42 -18.66
N ARG A 328 -10.52 -3.52 -19.13
CA ARG A 328 -10.42 -4.78 -18.37
C ARG A 328 -9.64 -4.60 -17.08
N PRO A 329 -10.05 -5.24 -15.97
CA PRO A 329 -9.41 -5.08 -14.68
C PRO A 329 -7.95 -5.55 -14.68
N ILE A 330 -7.12 -4.83 -13.90
CA ILE A 330 -5.73 -5.18 -13.62
C ILE A 330 -5.70 -5.73 -12.19
N VAL A 331 -5.66 -7.05 -12.05
CA VAL A 331 -5.65 -7.73 -10.75
C VAL A 331 -4.22 -7.85 -10.25
N VAL A 332 -3.96 -7.27 -9.10
CA VAL A 332 -2.63 -7.22 -8.48
C VAL A 332 -2.60 -8.16 -7.28
N VAL A 333 -1.60 -9.04 -7.24
CA VAL A 333 -1.49 -10.09 -6.21
C VAL A 333 -1.15 -9.49 -4.84
N GLU A 334 -0.11 -8.65 -4.76
CA GLU A 334 0.34 -8.04 -3.51
C GLU A 334 -0.45 -6.75 -3.23
N PRO A 335 -1.20 -6.66 -2.11
CA PRO A 335 -2.04 -5.49 -1.79
C PRO A 335 -1.28 -4.18 -1.71
N SER A 336 -0.03 -4.20 -1.26
CA SER A 336 0.79 -3.00 -1.18
C SER A 336 1.15 -2.44 -2.57
N CYS A 337 1.37 -3.33 -3.54
CA CYS A 337 1.58 -2.95 -4.94
C CYS A 337 0.28 -2.51 -5.61
N ALA A 338 -0.85 -3.13 -5.29
CA ALA A 338 -2.16 -2.70 -5.73
C ALA A 338 -2.46 -1.27 -5.28
N ALA A 339 -2.25 -0.97 -4.01
CA ALA A 339 -2.43 0.37 -3.45
C ALA A 339 -1.52 1.41 -4.11
N ALA A 340 -0.25 1.08 -4.35
CA ALA A 340 0.69 1.98 -5.02
C ALA A 340 0.26 2.29 -6.46
N LEU A 341 -0.20 1.30 -7.23
CA LEU A 341 -0.70 1.50 -8.60
C LEU A 341 -2.06 2.21 -8.62
N ARG A 342 -2.92 1.99 -7.63
CA ARG A 342 -4.24 2.62 -7.55
C ARG A 342 -4.17 4.08 -7.15
N LYS A 343 -3.32 4.42 -6.16
CA LYS A 343 -3.27 5.73 -5.53
C LYS A 343 -2.01 6.52 -5.87
N ASP A 344 -0.83 5.96 -5.66
CA ASP A 344 0.43 6.71 -5.82
C ASP A 344 0.80 6.95 -7.29
N LEU A 345 0.44 6.02 -8.19
CA LEU A 345 0.75 6.14 -9.61
C LEU A 345 0.18 7.44 -10.23
N PRO A 346 -1.12 7.75 -10.17
CA PRO A 346 -1.65 8.98 -10.76
C PRO A 346 -1.19 10.24 -10.04
N GLU A 347 -0.86 10.16 -8.75
CA GLU A 347 -0.38 11.30 -7.95
C GLU A 347 1.10 11.62 -8.22
N LEU A 348 1.90 10.65 -8.70
CA LEU A 348 3.33 10.82 -8.97
C LEU A 348 3.65 10.91 -10.46
N VAL A 349 2.85 10.23 -11.30
CA VAL A 349 2.99 10.21 -12.77
C VAL A 349 1.75 10.89 -13.37
N HIS A 350 1.87 12.16 -13.68
CA HIS A 350 0.76 13.04 -14.07
C HIS A 350 0.35 12.87 -15.54
N THR A 351 0.09 11.63 -15.99
CA THR A 351 -0.32 11.31 -17.35
C THR A 351 -1.71 10.66 -17.38
N ASP A 352 -2.40 10.78 -18.52
CA ASP A 352 -3.69 10.12 -18.71
C ASP A 352 -3.58 8.60 -18.68
N GLN A 353 -2.48 8.04 -19.20
CA GLN A 353 -2.19 6.62 -19.08
C GLN A 353 -2.14 6.16 -17.61
N ALA A 354 -1.44 6.93 -16.75
CA ALA A 354 -1.37 6.61 -15.32
C ALA A 354 -2.76 6.62 -14.68
N ARG A 355 -3.62 7.57 -15.03
CA ARG A 355 -5.00 7.67 -14.55
C ARG A 355 -5.87 6.51 -15.02
N ARG A 356 -5.80 6.15 -16.33
CA ARG A 356 -6.54 4.99 -16.88
C ARG A 356 -6.13 3.69 -16.21
N VAL A 357 -4.83 3.43 -16.10
CA VAL A 357 -4.30 2.24 -15.42
C VAL A 357 -4.76 2.19 -13.98
N ALA A 358 -4.61 3.28 -13.21
CA ALA A 358 -5.03 3.34 -11.81
C ALA A 358 -6.52 3.04 -11.62
N ALA A 359 -7.39 3.51 -12.51
CA ALA A 359 -8.84 3.26 -12.46
C ALA A 359 -9.21 1.77 -12.60
N ARG A 360 -8.40 1.02 -13.34
CA ARG A 360 -8.59 -0.42 -13.61
C ARG A 360 -8.00 -1.33 -12.54
N VAL A 361 -7.10 -0.84 -11.68
CA VAL A 361 -6.43 -1.65 -10.66
C VAL A 361 -7.44 -2.19 -9.66
N ARG A 362 -7.34 -3.49 -9.39
CA ARG A 362 -8.03 -4.23 -8.32
C ARG A 362 -7.00 -4.95 -7.46
N SER A 363 -7.23 -5.03 -6.17
CA SER A 363 -6.57 -6.06 -5.38
C SER A 363 -7.14 -7.44 -5.70
N PHE A 364 -6.42 -8.51 -5.38
CA PHE A 364 -6.94 -9.86 -5.63
C PHE A 364 -8.27 -10.06 -4.90
N ALA A 365 -8.37 -9.68 -3.62
CA ALA A 365 -9.59 -9.82 -2.84
C ALA A 365 -10.77 -9.00 -3.39
N SER A 366 -10.52 -7.76 -3.84
CA SER A 366 -11.59 -6.93 -4.42
C SER A 366 -12.13 -7.51 -5.73
N HIS A 367 -11.26 -8.12 -6.53
CA HIS A 367 -11.70 -8.77 -7.77
C HIS A 367 -12.48 -10.07 -7.49
N ILE A 368 -12.07 -10.87 -6.49
CA ILE A 368 -12.83 -12.04 -6.06
C ILE A 368 -14.24 -11.64 -5.60
N GLU A 369 -14.36 -10.56 -4.83
CA GLU A 369 -15.67 -10.05 -4.41
C GLU A 369 -16.52 -9.63 -5.63
N GLU A 370 -15.96 -8.91 -6.61
CA GLU A 370 -16.63 -8.56 -7.86
C GLU A 370 -17.12 -9.84 -8.61
N LEU A 371 -16.29 -10.87 -8.73
CA LEU A 371 -16.65 -12.11 -9.38
C LEU A 371 -17.79 -12.85 -8.67
N THR A 372 -17.77 -12.91 -7.34
CA THR A 372 -18.84 -13.57 -6.57
C THR A 372 -20.16 -12.83 -6.68
N GLN A 373 -20.14 -11.50 -6.82
CA GLN A 373 -21.34 -10.70 -7.09
C GLN A 373 -21.95 -10.99 -8.47
N THR A 374 -21.18 -11.46 -9.44
CA THR A 374 -21.68 -11.94 -10.74
C THR A 374 -22.16 -13.37 -10.72
N GLY A 375 -22.16 -14.04 -9.57
CA GLY A 375 -22.61 -15.42 -9.40
C GLY A 375 -21.52 -16.48 -9.57
N TRP A 376 -20.24 -16.08 -9.71
CA TRP A 376 -19.16 -17.06 -9.74
C TRP A 376 -18.96 -17.69 -8.34
N ILE A 377 -18.85 -19.01 -8.31
CA ILE A 377 -18.56 -19.78 -7.10
C ILE A 377 -17.22 -20.47 -7.29
N PRO A 378 -16.21 -20.22 -6.43
CA PRO A 378 -14.94 -20.91 -6.50
C PRO A 378 -15.09 -22.39 -6.14
N ALA A 379 -14.30 -23.23 -6.80
CA ALA A 379 -14.22 -24.67 -6.53
C ALA A 379 -12.77 -25.04 -6.16
N PRO A 380 -12.32 -24.75 -4.94
CA PRO A 380 -10.96 -25.05 -4.51
C PRO A 380 -10.71 -26.56 -4.46
N ALA A 381 -9.44 -26.96 -4.69
CA ALA A 381 -9.03 -28.36 -4.63
C ALA A 381 -9.09 -28.93 -3.20
N GLU A 382 -8.83 -28.09 -2.20
CA GLU A 382 -8.95 -28.42 -0.78
C GLU A 382 -10.26 -27.86 -0.20
N PRO A 383 -10.92 -28.56 0.73
CA PRO A 383 -12.06 -27.99 1.45
C PRO A 383 -11.70 -26.67 2.12
N LEU A 384 -12.62 -25.70 2.05
CA LEU A 384 -12.44 -24.45 2.75
C LEU A 384 -12.43 -24.66 4.28
N PRO A 385 -11.57 -23.98 5.04
CA PRO A 385 -11.54 -24.10 6.49
C PRO A 385 -12.80 -23.50 7.11
N GLU A 386 -13.32 -24.12 8.17
CA GLU A 386 -14.45 -23.59 8.94
C GLU A 386 -14.11 -22.26 9.62
N ARG A 387 -12.84 -22.09 10.02
CA ARG A 387 -12.34 -20.91 10.72
C ARG A 387 -11.01 -20.46 10.17
N VAL A 388 -10.83 -19.12 10.08
CA VAL A 388 -9.56 -18.50 9.71
C VAL A 388 -9.19 -17.39 10.68
N VAL A 389 -7.89 -17.14 10.85
CA VAL A 389 -7.37 -15.87 11.36
C VAL A 389 -7.13 -14.96 10.17
N LEU A 390 -7.79 -13.82 10.11
CA LEU A 390 -7.66 -12.86 9.02
C LEU A 390 -6.78 -11.69 9.43
N GLN A 391 -5.61 -11.59 8.80
CA GLN A 391 -4.76 -10.40 8.86
C GLN A 391 -4.91 -9.59 7.57
N THR A 392 -5.87 -8.69 7.51
CA THR A 392 -6.03 -7.77 6.38
C THR A 392 -4.79 -6.86 6.28
N HIS A 393 -4.21 -6.78 5.08
CA HIS A 393 -3.06 -5.91 4.84
C HIS A 393 -3.48 -4.42 4.98
N CYS A 394 -2.64 -3.60 5.64
CA CYS A 394 -2.98 -2.20 5.91
C CYS A 394 -3.26 -1.36 4.64
N HIS A 395 -2.58 -1.62 3.54
CA HIS A 395 -2.84 -0.97 2.25
C HIS A 395 -4.14 -1.47 1.60
N GLU A 396 -4.49 -2.74 1.75
CA GLU A 396 -5.80 -3.28 1.36
C GLU A 396 -6.91 -2.52 2.10
N TYR A 397 -6.80 -2.50 3.42
CA TYR A 397 -7.72 -1.78 4.30
C TYR A 397 -7.90 -0.32 3.88
N SER A 398 -6.79 0.38 3.60
CA SER A 398 -6.79 1.83 3.41
C SER A 398 -7.25 2.27 2.02
N VAL A 399 -7.03 1.46 0.97
CA VAL A 399 -7.25 1.86 -0.42
C VAL A 399 -8.43 1.13 -1.07
N PHE A 400 -8.67 -0.13 -0.70
CA PHE A 400 -9.75 -0.94 -1.29
C PHE A 400 -10.94 -1.10 -0.34
N GLY A 401 -10.75 -0.92 0.96
CA GLY A 401 -11.80 -0.91 1.95
C GLY A 401 -11.54 -1.84 3.13
N ALA A 402 -12.02 -1.42 4.29
CA ALA A 402 -11.78 -2.11 5.57
C ALA A 402 -12.34 -3.55 5.61
N GLY A 403 -13.41 -3.82 4.89
CA GLY A 403 -14.12 -5.09 4.92
C GLY A 403 -13.90 -5.98 3.69
N ILE A 404 -13.13 -5.53 2.68
CA ILE A 404 -13.10 -6.19 1.37
C ILE A 404 -12.68 -7.67 1.44
N GLN A 405 -11.62 -7.97 2.19
CA GLN A 405 -11.12 -9.33 2.31
C GLN A 405 -12.06 -10.23 3.14
N ARG A 406 -12.71 -9.67 4.17
CA ARG A 406 -13.75 -10.37 4.94
C ARG A 406 -14.99 -10.63 4.08
N SER A 407 -15.42 -9.67 3.28
CA SER A 407 -16.53 -9.81 2.33
C SER A 407 -16.25 -10.91 1.31
N ALA A 408 -15.05 -10.91 0.71
CA ALA A 408 -14.63 -11.97 -0.20
C ALA A 408 -14.64 -13.35 0.46
N LEU A 409 -14.17 -13.49 1.71
CA LEU A 409 -14.24 -14.76 2.47
C LEU A 409 -15.67 -15.22 2.72
N GLY A 410 -16.55 -14.33 3.18
CA GLY A 410 -17.96 -14.65 3.40
C GLY A 410 -18.66 -15.08 2.11
N ALA A 411 -18.37 -14.40 0.99
CA ALA A 411 -18.94 -14.73 -0.32
C ALA A 411 -18.53 -16.11 -0.83
N VAL A 412 -17.36 -16.61 -0.43
CA VAL A 412 -16.90 -17.96 -0.79
C VAL A 412 -17.24 -19.03 0.26
N GLY A 413 -17.95 -18.68 1.35
CA GLY A 413 -18.46 -19.62 2.34
C GLY A 413 -17.61 -19.79 3.60
N VAL A 414 -16.64 -18.92 3.87
CA VAL A 414 -15.87 -18.91 5.13
C VAL A 414 -16.50 -17.90 6.10
N GLU A 415 -17.28 -18.39 7.06
CA GLU A 415 -18.06 -17.52 7.97
C GLU A 415 -17.33 -17.22 9.29
N SER A 416 -16.56 -18.17 9.82
CA SER A 416 -15.87 -17.98 11.11
C SER A 416 -14.51 -17.30 10.91
N VAL A 417 -14.44 -16.00 11.20
CA VAL A 417 -13.24 -15.20 11.00
C VAL A 417 -12.81 -14.55 12.32
N VAL A 418 -11.61 -14.87 12.75
CA VAL A 418 -10.93 -14.17 13.86
C VAL A 418 -10.13 -13.01 13.27
N ASP A 419 -10.61 -11.79 13.48
CA ASP A 419 -9.94 -10.61 12.94
C ASP A 419 -8.66 -10.27 13.72
N ALA A 420 -7.58 -10.16 12.96
CA ALA A 420 -6.32 -9.57 13.40
C ALA A 420 -6.12 -8.18 12.71
N THR A 421 -7.22 -7.40 12.59
CA THR A 421 -7.20 -6.12 11.89
C THR A 421 -6.27 -5.13 12.58
N GLY A 422 -5.30 -4.65 11.82
CA GLY A 422 -4.26 -3.75 12.29
C GLY A 422 -3.04 -3.84 11.38
N CYS A 423 -2.02 -3.06 11.68
CA CYS A 423 -0.73 -3.23 11.00
C CYS A 423 -0.02 -4.46 11.58
N CYS A 424 0.58 -5.30 10.73
CA CYS A 424 1.40 -6.42 11.19
C CYS A 424 2.75 -6.00 11.80
N GLY A 425 3.16 -4.74 11.61
CA GLY A 425 4.40 -4.16 12.12
C GLY A 425 5.61 -4.29 11.21
N VAL A 426 5.59 -5.13 10.16
CA VAL A 426 6.73 -5.25 9.24
C VAL A 426 6.80 -4.08 8.26
N ALA A 427 5.68 -3.72 7.65
CA ALA A 427 5.54 -2.54 6.79
C ALA A 427 6.71 -2.34 5.80
N GLY A 428 6.96 -3.34 4.96
CA GLY A 428 8.05 -3.32 3.98
C GLY A 428 9.44 -3.32 4.63
N ASN A 429 10.14 -2.20 4.55
CA ASN A 429 11.49 -2.06 5.13
C ASN A 429 11.49 -1.87 6.66
N PHE A 430 10.48 -1.22 7.22
CA PHE A 430 10.43 -0.77 8.62
C PHE A 430 10.82 -1.87 9.62
N GLY A 431 10.14 -3.01 9.60
CA GLY A 431 10.40 -4.11 10.55
C GLY A 431 11.68 -4.90 10.29
N PHE A 432 12.39 -4.61 9.18
CA PHE A 432 13.72 -5.16 8.90
C PHE A 432 14.85 -4.23 9.33
N GLU A 433 14.57 -2.97 9.63
CA GLU A 433 15.57 -2.02 10.13
C GLU A 433 15.86 -2.31 11.60
N LYS A 434 17.13 -2.21 11.97
CA LYS A 434 17.63 -2.60 13.31
C LYS A 434 16.96 -1.79 14.41
N GLU A 435 16.82 -0.48 14.18
CA GLU A 435 16.30 0.49 15.13
C GLU A 435 14.77 0.35 15.31
N HIS A 436 14.06 -0.21 14.33
CA HIS A 436 12.61 -0.31 14.31
C HIS A 436 12.07 -1.69 14.73
N PHE A 437 12.94 -2.69 14.91
CA PHE A 437 12.50 -4.06 15.18
C PHE A 437 11.61 -4.17 16.42
N ASP A 438 11.97 -3.52 17.53
CA ASP A 438 11.20 -3.61 18.77
C ASP A 438 9.83 -2.96 18.63
N VAL A 439 9.74 -1.79 17.99
CA VAL A 439 8.46 -1.15 17.64
C VAL A 439 7.63 -2.03 16.70
N SER A 440 8.27 -2.68 15.71
CA SER A 440 7.61 -3.64 14.83
C SER A 440 6.93 -4.78 15.59
N MET A 441 7.60 -5.32 16.61
CA MET A 441 7.03 -6.38 17.47
C MET A 441 5.91 -5.84 18.37
N LEU A 442 6.06 -4.65 18.94
CA LEU A 442 4.99 -4.00 19.72
C LEU A 442 3.73 -3.71 18.88
N VAL A 443 3.92 -3.35 17.60
CA VAL A 443 2.80 -3.18 16.67
C VAL A 443 2.09 -4.51 16.41
N ALA A 444 2.82 -5.61 16.23
CA ALA A 444 2.22 -6.94 16.05
C ALA A 444 1.40 -7.39 17.28
N GLU A 445 1.82 -6.99 18.49
CA GLU A 445 1.11 -7.28 19.75
C GLU A 445 -0.23 -6.55 19.88
N GLN A 446 -0.53 -5.56 19.02
CA GLN A 446 -1.81 -4.85 19.08
C GLN A 446 -2.98 -5.71 18.57
N SER A 447 -2.73 -6.65 17.64
CA SER A 447 -3.78 -7.43 17.01
C SER A 447 -3.33 -8.83 16.56
N LEU A 448 -2.31 -8.93 15.71
CA LEU A 448 -1.91 -10.18 15.06
C LEU A 448 -1.45 -11.23 16.08
N ALA A 449 -0.53 -10.89 16.97
CA ALA A 449 0.01 -11.83 17.94
C ALA A 449 -1.06 -12.35 18.92
N PRO A 450 -1.96 -11.51 19.49
CA PRO A 450 -3.09 -11.99 20.28
C PRO A 450 -4.02 -12.95 19.49
N ALA A 451 -4.35 -12.62 18.24
CA ALA A 451 -5.21 -13.47 17.40
C ALA A 451 -4.59 -14.86 17.15
N LEU A 452 -3.28 -14.91 16.92
CA LEU A 452 -2.56 -16.18 16.77
C LEU A 452 -2.57 -17.01 18.06
N ARG A 453 -2.41 -16.37 19.23
CA ARG A 453 -2.44 -17.07 20.53
C ARG A 453 -3.83 -17.58 20.94
N GLN A 454 -4.89 -16.96 20.43
CA GLN A 454 -6.29 -17.32 20.74
C GLN A 454 -6.83 -18.43 19.84
N THR A 455 -6.07 -18.90 18.86
CA THR A 455 -6.49 -19.91 17.89
C THR A 455 -5.56 -21.11 17.91
N GLU A 456 -6.09 -22.28 17.55
CA GLU A 456 -5.33 -23.52 17.42
C GLU A 456 -4.22 -23.37 16.37
N VAL A 457 -3.13 -24.13 16.51
CA VAL A 457 -1.94 -24.02 15.65
C VAL A 457 -2.25 -24.35 14.18
N ASP A 458 -3.20 -25.23 13.93
CA ASP A 458 -3.68 -25.67 12.62
C ASP A 458 -4.70 -24.71 11.98
N THR A 459 -5.22 -23.72 12.75
CA THR A 459 -6.10 -22.70 12.19
C THR A 459 -5.38 -21.93 11.07
N VAL A 460 -5.98 -21.89 9.89
CA VAL A 460 -5.44 -21.19 8.72
C VAL A 460 -5.30 -19.70 9.01
N VAL A 461 -4.11 -19.16 8.78
CA VAL A 461 -3.85 -17.72 8.85
C VAL A 461 -3.89 -17.15 7.45
N LEU A 462 -4.92 -16.37 7.15
CA LEU A 462 -5.07 -15.73 5.85
C LEU A 462 -4.45 -14.34 5.87
N THR A 463 -3.55 -14.11 4.93
CA THR A 463 -2.98 -12.78 4.69
C THR A 463 -2.39 -12.68 3.29
N ASP A 464 -2.82 -11.70 2.52
CA ASP A 464 -2.37 -11.51 1.14
C ASP A 464 -1.03 -10.77 1.07
N GLY A 465 -0.70 -9.97 2.08
CA GLY A 465 0.54 -9.22 2.10
C GLY A 465 1.77 -10.05 2.45
N PHE A 466 2.83 -9.94 1.65
CA PHE A 466 4.13 -10.56 1.91
C PHE A 466 4.68 -10.19 3.29
N SER A 467 4.64 -8.90 3.65
CA SER A 467 5.09 -8.40 4.96
C SER A 467 4.34 -9.05 6.12
N CYS A 468 3.02 -9.23 5.98
CA CYS A 468 2.19 -9.86 7.01
C CYS A 468 2.52 -11.35 7.15
N ALA A 469 2.74 -12.07 6.05
CA ALA A 469 3.15 -13.47 6.08
C ALA A 469 4.52 -13.66 6.77
N MET A 470 5.45 -12.72 6.55
CA MET A 470 6.74 -12.70 7.26
C MET A 470 6.57 -12.47 8.77
N GLN A 471 5.62 -11.63 9.19
CA GLN A 471 5.35 -11.40 10.60
C GLN A 471 4.71 -12.62 11.27
N VAL A 472 3.76 -13.28 10.61
CA VAL A 472 3.19 -14.55 11.11
C VAL A 472 4.30 -15.54 11.42
N LYS A 473 5.22 -15.78 10.48
CA LYS A 473 6.35 -16.67 10.66
C LYS A 473 7.32 -16.23 11.76
N GLN A 474 7.49 -14.91 11.97
CA GLN A 474 8.33 -14.37 13.05
C GLN A 474 7.71 -14.60 14.42
N LEU A 475 6.39 -14.47 14.54
CA LEU A 475 5.64 -14.63 15.79
C LEU A 475 5.46 -16.12 16.16
N ASP A 476 5.21 -16.95 15.16
CA ASP A 476 5.00 -18.39 15.32
C ASP A 476 5.62 -19.14 14.13
N GLY A 477 6.78 -19.73 14.34
CA GLY A 477 7.52 -20.44 13.29
C GLY A 477 6.81 -21.67 12.73
N SER A 478 5.80 -22.21 13.43
CA SER A 478 4.97 -23.34 12.99
C SER A 478 3.86 -22.95 12.02
N ARG A 479 3.47 -21.66 11.99
CA ARG A 479 2.40 -21.13 11.15
C ARG A 479 2.95 -20.44 9.90
N GLN A 480 2.15 -20.48 8.84
CA GLN A 480 2.41 -19.75 7.60
C GLN A 480 1.20 -18.93 7.20
N GLY A 481 1.43 -17.68 6.75
CA GLY A 481 0.40 -16.86 6.16
C GLY A 481 0.06 -17.38 4.75
N ARG A 482 -1.18 -17.83 4.51
CA ARG A 482 -1.71 -18.21 3.20
C ARG A 482 -2.34 -16.98 2.52
N HIS A 483 -2.17 -16.88 1.23
CA HIS A 483 -2.85 -15.88 0.39
C HIS A 483 -4.26 -16.38 0.03
N LEU A 484 -5.22 -15.46 -0.20
CA LEU A 484 -6.57 -15.81 -0.64
C LEU A 484 -6.54 -16.66 -1.93
N ALA A 485 -5.64 -16.36 -2.86
CA ALA A 485 -5.45 -17.15 -4.06
C ALA A 485 -5.09 -18.62 -3.76
N GLN A 486 -4.26 -18.87 -2.74
CA GLN A 486 -3.90 -20.23 -2.33
C GLN A 486 -5.06 -20.97 -1.62
N LEU A 487 -5.94 -20.21 -0.96
CA LEU A 487 -7.14 -20.78 -0.34
C LEU A 487 -8.17 -21.23 -1.39
N LEU A 488 -8.30 -20.46 -2.47
CA LEU A 488 -9.27 -20.67 -3.54
C LEU A 488 -8.72 -21.49 -4.72
N ASP A 489 -7.47 -21.95 -4.65
CA ASP A 489 -6.79 -22.64 -5.75
C ASP A 489 -7.51 -23.93 -6.17
N PRO A 490 -8.02 -24.04 -7.41
CA PRO A 490 -8.70 -25.24 -7.90
C PRO A 490 -7.75 -26.40 -8.20
N GLY A 491 -6.43 -26.19 -8.05
CA GLY A 491 -5.40 -27.15 -8.41
C GLY A 491 -5.10 -27.22 -9.92
N GLU A 492 -3.97 -27.82 -10.27
CA GLU A 492 -3.49 -27.85 -11.66
C GLU A 492 -4.42 -28.58 -12.62
N GLN A 493 -5.03 -29.68 -12.20
CA GLN A 493 -5.88 -30.51 -13.08
C GLN A 493 -7.21 -29.83 -13.44
N ALA A 494 -7.83 -29.11 -12.53
CA ALA A 494 -9.09 -28.41 -12.77
C ALA A 494 -8.89 -27.24 -13.77
N ALA A 495 -7.76 -26.53 -13.69
CA ALA A 495 -7.41 -25.48 -14.63
C ALA A 495 -7.23 -25.99 -16.07
N VAL A 496 -6.72 -27.20 -16.26
CA VAL A 496 -6.58 -27.84 -17.59
C VAL A 496 -7.94 -28.25 -18.17
N ASN A 497 -8.85 -28.75 -17.34
CA ASN A 497 -10.16 -29.20 -17.78
C ASN A 497 -11.07 -28.06 -18.21
N SER A 498 -11.05 -26.94 -17.52
CA SER A 498 -11.82 -25.74 -17.90
C SER A 498 -11.44 -25.16 -19.27
N ARG A 499 -10.24 -25.45 -19.77
CA ARG A 499 -9.79 -25.07 -21.11
C ARG A 499 -10.25 -26.00 -22.21
N ARG A 500 -10.22 -27.31 -21.96
CA ARG A 500 -10.67 -28.28 -22.96
C ARG A 500 -12.14 -28.08 -23.32
N SER A 501 -12.96 -27.60 -22.36
CA SER A 501 -14.36 -27.25 -22.60
C SER A 501 -14.56 -25.97 -23.42
N ARG A 502 -13.52 -25.15 -23.62
CA ARG A 502 -13.58 -23.88 -24.38
C ARG A 502 -12.97 -23.94 -25.77
N GLN A 503 -12.22 -25.00 -26.10
CA GLN A 503 -11.78 -25.16 -27.50
C GLN A 503 -13.02 -25.43 -28.36
N PRO A 504 -13.28 -24.61 -29.41
CA PRO A 504 -14.33 -24.92 -30.35
C PRO A 504 -14.04 -26.30 -30.94
N LEU A 505 -15.08 -27.14 -31.01
CA LEU A 505 -15.00 -28.44 -31.68
C LEU A 505 -14.38 -28.21 -33.06
N PRO A 506 -13.40 -29.02 -33.49
CA PRO A 506 -12.85 -28.93 -34.82
C PRO A 506 -14.00 -29.04 -35.84
N SER A 507 -14.14 -28.02 -36.68
CA SER A 507 -15.12 -28.04 -37.76
C SER A 507 -14.88 -29.29 -38.60
N THR A 508 -15.79 -30.23 -38.53
CA THR A 508 -15.83 -31.37 -39.46
C THR A 508 -16.16 -30.80 -40.83
N HIS A 509 -15.13 -30.49 -41.62
CA HIS A 509 -15.31 -30.35 -43.05
C HIS A 509 -15.72 -31.72 -43.59
N GLU A 510 -17.02 -31.94 -43.70
CA GLU A 510 -17.58 -32.96 -44.52
C GLU A 510 -17.08 -32.73 -45.97
N LYS A 511 -16.19 -33.58 -46.43
CA LYS A 511 -15.86 -33.66 -47.82
C LYS A 511 -17.05 -34.31 -48.51
N ASP A 512 -17.82 -33.51 -49.27
CA ASP A 512 -18.79 -34.00 -50.24
C ASP A 512 -18.06 -34.82 -51.30
N PRO A 513 -18.45 -36.07 -51.58
CA PRO A 513 -17.90 -36.84 -52.66
C PRO A 513 -18.74 -36.59 -53.93
N SER A 514 -18.16 -35.95 -54.89
CA SER A 514 -18.64 -35.99 -56.27
C SER A 514 -17.50 -36.34 -57.22
#